data_e07905d54625612e2bf6388b78973ede
#
_entry.id   e07905d54625612e2bf6388b78973ede
#
_cell.length_a   1.000
_cell.length_b   1.000
_cell.length_c   1.000
_cell.angle_alpha   90.00
_cell.angle_beta   90.00
_cell.angle_gamma   90.00
#
_symmetry.space_group_name_H-M   'P 1'
#
loop_
_entity.id
_entity.type
_entity.pdbx_description
1 polymer ?
#
loop_
_entity_poly.entity_id
_entity_poly.type
_entity_poly.pdbx_seq_one_letter_code
_entity_poly.pdbx_strand_id
1 'polypeptide(L)'
;MNDNKEIISQLNHLLQSGYSPYNIFNDFIDLILYALQGDDENYLKIVHKYSNTKPVGHREIDYFHTAFQLLQYEMRQSNSDVLGELYMQWNMSNKYKGQFFTPKHVASFMAQIANPTGGRILDPSCGSGVMLVEAIKTMKQEDLDKATFYGQDIDLTCVKMTALNLCFFNVNGYVIQGNTLAMECNKVYQTGRSIYGGSIRELCGEQLEAFKASYVPGIEKMVSENPLVAEQISEQLTLF
;
A
#
# COMPACT_ATOMS: atom_id res chain seq x y z
N MET A 1 8.21 -3.13 -22.60
CA MET A 1 8.44 -2.48 -21.31
C MET A 1 7.69 -1.16 -21.39
N ASN A 2 6.39 -1.19 -21.07
CA ASN A 2 5.65 0.06 -20.96
C ASN A 2 6.02 0.59 -19.58
N ASP A 3 6.92 1.56 -19.60
CA ASP A 3 7.24 2.31 -18.39
C ASP A 3 5.92 3.00 -17.99
N ASN A 4 5.65 3.14 -16.71
CA ASN A 4 4.49 3.86 -16.15
C ASN A 4 4.34 5.30 -16.67
N LYS A 5 4.97 5.60 -17.80
CA LYS A 5 5.02 6.91 -18.48
C LYS A 5 3.64 7.42 -18.86
N GLU A 6 2.75 6.52 -19.31
CA GLU A 6 1.42 6.94 -19.72
C GLU A 6 0.59 7.37 -18.51
N ILE A 7 0.67 6.64 -17.40
CA ILE A 7 0.00 7.01 -16.14
C ILE A 7 0.53 8.36 -15.65
N ILE A 8 1.86 8.52 -15.60
CA ILE A 8 2.51 9.77 -15.22
C ILE A 8 2.13 10.91 -16.17
N SER A 9 2.02 10.65 -17.47
CA SER A 9 1.61 11.65 -18.45
C SER A 9 0.21 12.17 -18.18
N GLN A 10 -0.74 11.28 -17.83
CA GLN A 10 -2.10 11.70 -17.46
C GLN A 10 -2.09 12.59 -16.22
N LEU A 11 -1.40 12.16 -15.17
CA LEU A 11 -1.33 12.94 -13.94
C LEU A 11 -0.56 14.26 -14.10
N ASN A 12 0.43 14.33 -15.01
CA ASN A 12 1.16 15.57 -15.32
C ASN A 12 0.29 16.68 -15.94
N HIS A 13 -0.86 16.35 -16.56
CA HIS A 13 -1.79 17.38 -17.01
C HIS A 13 -2.27 18.26 -15.86
N LEU A 14 -2.38 17.70 -14.65
CA LEU A 14 -2.83 18.42 -13.46
C LEU A 14 -1.78 19.38 -12.90
N LEU A 15 -0.48 19.16 -13.19
CA LEU A 15 0.59 20.09 -12.82
C LEU A 15 0.40 21.46 -13.48
N GLN A 16 -0.19 21.51 -14.68
CA GLN A 16 -0.45 22.75 -15.41
C GLN A 16 -1.49 23.64 -14.72
N SER A 17 -2.33 23.06 -13.87
CA SER A 17 -3.31 23.77 -13.03
C SER A 17 -2.73 24.23 -11.69
N GLY A 18 -1.43 24.03 -11.45
CA GLY A 18 -0.73 24.50 -10.24
C GLY A 18 -0.75 23.54 -9.07
N TYR A 19 -1.26 22.33 -9.22
CA TYR A 19 -1.19 21.31 -8.17
C TYR A 19 0.23 20.75 -8.03
N SER A 20 0.65 20.43 -6.82
CA SER A 20 1.94 19.76 -6.60
C SER A 20 1.88 18.27 -6.94
N PRO A 21 2.98 17.65 -7.41
CA PRO A 21 3.02 16.20 -7.65
C PRO A 21 2.56 15.40 -6.44
N TYR A 22 2.99 15.79 -5.24
CA TYR A 22 2.63 15.14 -3.99
C TYR A 22 1.11 15.14 -3.75
N ASN A 23 0.45 16.29 -3.93
CA ASN A 23 -0.99 16.40 -3.74
C ASN A 23 -1.74 15.57 -4.78
N ILE A 24 -1.34 15.64 -6.05
CA ILE A 24 -1.96 14.86 -7.14
C ILE A 24 -1.85 13.35 -6.85
N PHE A 25 -0.68 12.88 -6.43
CA PHE A 25 -0.48 11.46 -6.14
C PHE A 25 -1.32 11.00 -4.94
N ASN A 26 -1.33 11.76 -3.86
CA ASN A 26 -2.16 11.41 -2.70
C ASN A 26 -3.66 11.44 -3.03
N ASP A 27 -4.13 12.47 -3.75
CA ASP A 27 -5.52 12.53 -4.20
C ASP A 27 -5.85 11.37 -5.17
N PHE A 28 -4.91 10.94 -6.01
CA PHE A 28 -5.07 9.75 -6.87
C PHE A 28 -5.25 8.46 -6.05
N ILE A 29 -4.38 8.23 -5.06
CA ILE A 29 -4.46 7.07 -4.15
C ILE A 29 -5.78 7.12 -3.37
N ASP A 30 -6.15 8.28 -2.84
CA ASP A 30 -7.36 8.47 -2.05
C ASP A 30 -8.64 8.29 -2.87
N LEU A 31 -8.69 8.76 -4.11
CA LEU A 31 -9.81 8.51 -5.02
C LEU A 31 -10.03 7.00 -5.24
N ILE A 32 -8.95 6.24 -5.46
CA ILE A 32 -9.03 4.79 -5.63
C ILE A 32 -9.51 4.13 -4.33
N LEU A 33 -8.93 4.53 -3.20
CA LEU A 33 -9.25 3.98 -1.89
C LEU A 33 -10.71 4.20 -1.52
N TYR A 34 -11.20 5.44 -1.62
CA TYR A 34 -12.58 5.78 -1.28
C TYR A 34 -13.60 5.14 -2.23
N ALA A 35 -13.28 5.06 -3.53
CA ALA A 35 -14.12 4.34 -4.48
C ALA A 35 -14.27 2.85 -4.13
N LEU A 36 -13.18 2.19 -3.72
CA LEU A 36 -13.20 0.77 -3.31
C LEU A 36 -13.89 0.56 -1.95
N GLN A 37 -13.88 1.56 -1.07
CA GLN A 37 -14.56 1.54 0.21
C GLN A 37 -16.06 1.88 0.12
N GLY A 38 -16.50 2.47 -0.99
CA GLY A 38 -17.85 3.04 -1.12
C GLY A 38 -18.04 4.31 -0.28
N ASP A 39 -16.96 5.04 -0.03
CA ASP A 39 -16.97 6.31 0.72
C ASP A 39 -17.20 7.49 -0.23
N ASP A 40 -18.45 7.66 -0.66
CA ASP A 40 -18.85 8.70 -1.60
C ASP A 40 -18.58 10.12 -1.07
N GLU A 41 -18.70 10.31 0.25
CA GLU A 41 -18.50 11.64 0.85
C GLU A 41 -17.04 12.12 0.67
N ASN A 42 -16.07 11.30 1.05
CA ASN A 42 -14.66 11.65 0.93
C ASN A 42 -14.20 11.61 -0.52
N TYR A 43 -14.73 10.71 -1.35
CA TYR A 43 -14.50 10.71 -2.79
C TYR A 43 -14.91 12.04 -3.43
N LEU A 44 -16.13 12.51 -3.18
CA LEU A 44 -16.65 13.76 -3.73
C LEU A 44 -15.89 15.00 -3.20
N LYS A 45 -15.39 14.98 -1.97
CA LYS A 45 -14.54 16.06 -1.45
C LYS A 45 -13.29 16.24 -2.32
N ILE A 46 -12.69 15.16 -2.79
CA ILE A 46 -11.54 15.24 -3.70
C ILE A 46 -11.97 15.71 -5.08
N VAL A 47 -13.06 15.13 -5.64
CA VAL A 47 -13.58 15.54 -6.96
C VAL A 47 -13.83 17.04 -7.02
N HIS A 48 -14.35 17.64 -5.95
CA HIS A 48 -14.65 19.07 -5.88
C HIS A 48 -13.40 19.97 -5.77
N LYS A 49 -12.22 19.43 -5.47
CA LYS A 49 -10.98 20.21 -5.51
C LYS A 49 -10.56 20.55 -6.94
N TYR A 50 -10.98 19.74 -7.90
CA TYR A 50 -10.54 19.80 -9.30
C TYR A 50 -11.56 20.48 -10.19
N SER A 51 -11.08 21.25 -11.19
CA SER A 51 -11.97 21.96 -12.12
C SER A 51 -12.69 20.98 -13.04
N ASN A 52 -14.01 21.08 -13.06
CA ASN A 52 -14.89 20.26 -13.90
C ASN A 52 -15.65 21.10 -14.96
N THR A 53 -15.12 22.29 -15.31
CA THR A 53 -15.77 23.24 -16.25
C THR A 53 -15.59 22.86 -17.71
N LYS A 54 -14.61 22.01 -18.05
CA LYS A 54 -14.37 21.52 -19.41
C LYS A 54 -15.37 20.40 -19.78
N PRO A 55 -15.56 20.11 -21.08
CA PRO A 55 -16.34 18.96 -21.52
C PRO A 55 -15.85 17.64 -20.91
N VAL A 56 -16.75 16.66 -20.77
CA VAL A 56 -16.41 15.29 -20.33
C VAL A 56 -15.30 14.72 -21.21
N GLY A 57 -14.32 14.09 -20.61
CA GLY A 57 -13.08 13.59 -21.25
C GLY A 57 -11.92 14.57 -21.20
N HIS A 58 -12.15 15.83 -20.81
CA HIS A 58 -11.12 16.87 -20.70
C HIS A 58 -11.14 17.61 -19.35
N ARG A 59 -11.97 17.17 -18.41
CA ARG A 59 -12.00 17.70 -17.04
C ARG A 59 -10.77 17.21 -16.27
N GLU A 60 -10.38 17.92 -15.24
CA GLU A 60 -9.25 17.51 -14.42
C GLU A 60 -9.46 16.13 -13.79
N ILE A 61 -10.67 15.82 -13.37
CA ILE A 61 -11.00 14.50 -12.80
C ILE A 61 -10.91 13.37 -13.85
N ASP A 62 -11.09 13.65 -15.14
CA ASP A 62 -11.03 12.64 -16.19
C ASP A 62 -9.59 12.10 -16.38
N TYR A 63 -8.56 12.89 -16.04
CA TYR A 63 -7.18 12.44 -16.05
C TYR A 63 -6.90 11.40 -14.95
N PHE A 64 -7.50 11.55 -13.77
CA PHE A 64 -7.44 10.53 -12.71
C PHE A 64 -8.11 9.23 -13.14
N HIS A 65 -9.29 9.34 -13.77
CA HIS A 65 -10.01 8.18 -14.29
C HIS A 65 -9.16 7.40 -15.31
N THR A 66 -8.58 8.10 -16.28
CA THR A 66 -7.73 7.50 -17.30
C THR A 66 -6.46 6.88 -16.68
N ALA A 67 -5.83 7.59 -15.73
CA ALA A 67 -4.68 7.08 -14.99
C ALA A 67 -5.01 5.80 -14.22
N PHE A 68 -6.20 5.70 -13.63
CA PHE A 68 -6.64 4.50 -12.94
C PHE A 68 -6.89 3.31 -13.88
N GLN A 69 -7.48 3.55 -15.05
CA GLN A 69 -7.64 2.50 -16.06
C GLN A 69 -6.28 1.94 -16.52
N LEU A 70 -5.31 2.82 -16.76
CA LEU A 70 -3.94 2.44 -17.11
C LEU A 70 -3.26 1.69 -15.97
N LEU A 71 -3.41 2.14 -14.71
CA LEU A 71 -2.89 1.46 -13.54
C LEU A 71 -3.41 0.02 -13.45
N GLN A 72 -4.71 -0.18 -13.59
CA GLN A 72 -5.32 -1.51 -13.56
C GLN A 72 -4.80 -2.40 -14.70
N TYR A 73 -4.62 -1.85 -15.88
CA TYR A 73 -4.05 -2.56 -17.01
C TYR A 73 -2.59 -2.99 -16.71
N GLU A 74 -1.73 -2.07 -16.28
CA GLU A 74 -0.33 -2.35 -15.98
C GLU A 74 -0.18 -3.35 -14.82
N MET A 75 -0.96 -3.25 -13.77
CA MET A 75 -0.93 -4.22 -12.67
C MET A 75 -1.29 -5.64 -13.11
N ARG A 76 -2.27 -5.78 -14.01
CA ARG A 76 -2.64 -7.09 -14.57
C ARG A 76 -1.56 -7.67 -15.47
N GLN A 77 -0.84 -6.83 -16.23
CA GLN A 77 0.22 -7.27 -17.14
C GLN A 77 1.52 -7.61 -16.41
N SER A 78 1.95 -6.72 -15.51
CA SER A 78 3.25 -6.83 -14.83
C SER A 78 3.20 -7.74 -13.61
N ASN A 79 2.01 -7.93 -13.03
CA ASN A 79 1.82 -8.63 -11.76
C ASN A 79 2.83 -8.14 -10.71
N SER A 80 2.91 -6.80 -10.52
CA SER A 80 3.91 -6.15 -9.67
C SER A 80 3.35 -4.96 -8.92
N ASP A 81 4.15 -4.39 -8.01
CA ASP A 81 3.87 -3.16 -7.29
C ASP A 81 4.04 -1.93 -8.21
N VAL A 82 3.03 -1.68 -9.05
CA VAL A 82 3.02 -0.53 -9.97
C VAL A 82 2.92 0.80 -9.20
N LEU A 83 2.21 0.81 -8.05
CA LEU A 83 2.05 2.02 -7.24
C LEU A 83 3.38 2.51 -6.66
N GLY A 84 4.18 1.61 -6.12
CA GLY A 84 5.52 1.95 -5.63
C GLY A 84 6.47 2.36 -6.76
N GLU A 85 6.39 1.71 -7.92
CA GLU A 85 7.16 2.11 -9.09
C GLU A 85 6.79 3.53 -9.55
N LEU A 86 5.49 3.88 -9.60
CA LEU A 86 5.01 5.24 -9.91
C LEU A 86 5.52 6.27 -8.89
N TYR A 87 5.42 5.95 -7.61
CA TYR A 87 5.87 6.82 -6.52
C TYR A 87 7.35 7.16 -6.67
N MET A 88 8.19 6.15 -6.96
CA MET A 88 9.63 6.33 -7.14
C MET A 88 9.97 7.08 -8.44
N GLN A 89 9.29 6.76 -9.56
CA GLN A 89 9.54 7.39 -10.86
C GLN A 89 9.13 8.86 -10.88
N TRP A 90 8.05 9.22 -10.19
CA TRP A 90 7.58 10.61 -10.12
C TRP A 90 8.34 11.44 -9.07
N ASN A 91 9.48 10.94 -8.58
CA ASN A 91 10.35 11.58 -7.58
C ASN A 91 9.62 11.99 -6.28
N MET A 92 8.62 11.20 -5.89
CA MET A 92 7.87 11.43 -4.65
C MET A 92 8.67 11.01 -3.42
N SER A 93 9.69 10.16 -3.60
CA SER A 93 10.56 9.72 -2.53
C SER A 93 11.31 10.92 -1.91
N ASN A 94 11.11 11.11 -0.62
CA ASN A 94 11.81 12.15 0.11
C ASN A 94 13.25 11.69 0.41
N LYS A 95 14.20 12.10 -0.44
CA LYS A 95 15.63 11.79 -0.26
C LYS A 95 16.18 12.24 1.11
N TYR A 96 15.59 13.29 1.70
CA TYR A 96 15.97 13.79 3.02
C TYR A 96 15.42 12.91 4.17
N LYS A 97 14.36 12.14 3.92
CA LYS A 97 13.81 11.18 4.89
C LYS A 97 14.32 9.75 4.68
N GLY A 98 15.23 9.53 3.71
CA GLY A 98 15.79 8.21 3.44
C GLY A 98 14.77 7.18 2.92
N GLN A 99 13.65 7.62 2.34
CA GLN A 99 12.66 6.73 1.76
C GLN A 99 13.15 6.15 0.45
N PHE A 100 13.64 4.92 0.48
CA PHE A 100 14.01 4.14 -0.69
C PHE A 100 13.27 2.80 -0.63
N PHE A 101 12.40 2.56 -1.62
CA PHE A 101 11.74 1.27 -1.70
C PHE A 101 12.72 0.19 -2.17
N THR A 102 12.53 -1.01 -1.65
CA THR A 102 13.33 -2.17 -2.02
C THR A 102 13.16 -2.43 -3.53
N PRO A 103 14.27 -2.56 -4.29
CA PRO A 103 14.16 -2.91 -5.70
C PRO A 103 13.47 -4.26 -5.89
N LYS A 104 12.56 -4.34 -6.88
CA LYS A 104 11.75 -5.53 -7.15
C LYS A 104 12.55 -6.84 -7.21
N HIS A 105 13.73 -6.84 -7.87
CA HIS A 105 14.57 -8.03 -8.00
C HIS A 105 15.12 -8.49 -6.64
N VAL A 106 15.40 -7.57 -5.71
CA VAL A 106 15.83 -7.88 -4.35
C VAL A 106 14.65 -8.45 -3.55
N ALA A 107 13.48 -7.80 -3.64
CA ALA A 107 12.25 -8.28 -2.99
C ALA A 107 11.88 -9.69 -3.47
N SER A 108 11.96 -9.94 -4.79
CA SER A 108 11.69 -11.25 -5.38
C SER A 108 12.67 -12.32 -4.89
N PHE A 109 13.95 -11.99 -4.80
CA PHE A 109 14.97 -12.91 -4.28
C PHE A 109 14.71 -13.24 -2.79
N MET A 110 14.41 -12.24 -1.97
CA MET A 110 14.10 -12.44 -0.56
C MET A 110 12.82 -13.27 -0.36
N ALA A 111 11.79 -13.03 -1.15
CA ALA A 111 10.55 -13.80 -1.11
C ALA A 111 10.78 -15.28 -1.46
N GLN A 112 11.64 -15.58 -2.43
CA GLN A 112 12.02 -16.95 -2.80
C GLN A 112 12.79 -17.66 -1.69
N ILE A 113 13.68 -16.95 -0.98
CA ILE A 113 14.42 -17.50 0.17
C ILE A 113 13.45 -17.79 1.32
N ALA A 114 12.59 -16.83 1.65
CA ALA A 114 11.62 -16.95 2.74
C ALA A 114 10.59 -18.05 2.48
N ASN A 115 10.24 -18.28 1.22
CA ASN A 115 9.32 -19.32 0.74
C ASN A 115 8.07 -19.50 1.66
N PRO A 116 7.25 -18.47 1.86
CA PRO A 116 6.13 -18.54 2.80
C PRO A 116 5.07 -19.55 2.33
N THR A 117 4.53 -20.31 3.28
CA THR A 117 3.55 -21.38 3.01
C THR A 117 2.23 -21.18 3.75
N GLY A 118 1.91 -19.93 4.10
CA GLY A 118 0.69 -19.56 4.83
C GLY A 118 0.99 -18.93 6.18
N GLY A 119 -0.04 -18.79 7.02
CA GLY A 119 0.08 -18.16 8.33
C GLY A 119 0.16 -16.65 8.29
N ARG A 120 0.87 -16.04 9.23
CA ARG A 120 1.04 -14.59 9.33
C ARG A 120 2.35 -14.17 8.65
N ILE A 121 2.25 -13.28 7.67
CA ILE A 121 3.39 -12.74 6.92
C ILE A 121 3.45 -11.25 7.22
N LEU A 122 4.53 -10.81 7.87
CA LEU A 122 4.69 -9.43 8.35
C LEU A 122 5.86 -8.74 7.64
N ASP A 123 5.59 -7.52 7.18
CA ASP A 123 6.62 -6.54 6.80
C ASP A 123 6.47 -5.30 7.71
N PRO A 124 7.40 -5.07 8.66
CA PRO A 124 7.29 -4.02 9.67
C PRO A 124 7.68 -2.63 9.17
N SER A 125 8.14 -2.50 7.92
CA SER A 125 8.45 -1.22 7.24
C SER A 125 8.14 -1.33 5.76
N CYS A 126 6.85 -1.56 5.46
CA CYS A 126 6.41 -2.12 4.19
C CYS A 126 6.56 -1.19 2.98
N GLY A 127 6.73 0.12 3.18
CA GLY A 127 6.75 1.07 2.06
C GLY A 127 5.50 0.93 1.20
N SER A 128 5.69 0.69 -0.10
CA SER A 128 4.59 0.40 -1.04
C SER A 128 4.06 -1.03 -0.97
N GLY A 129 4.70 -1.92 -0.20
CA GLY A 129 4.32 -3.33 -0.06
C GLY A 129 4.99 -4.27 -1.04
N VAL A 130 6.06 -3.86 -1.71
CA VAL A 130 6.75 -4.68 -2.72
C VAL A 130 7.19 -6.05 -2.18
N MET A 131 7.65 -6.13 -0.92
CA MET A 131 8.04 -7.38 -0.28
C MET A 131 6.85 -8.33 -0.14
N LEU A 132 5.71 -7.81 0.30
CA LEU A 132 4.47 -8.58 0.45
C LEU A 132 3.94 -9.03 -0.93
N VAL A 133 3.99 -8.15 -1.94
CA VAL A 133 3.61 -8.48 -3.32
C VAL A 133 4.47 -9.61 -3.88
N GLU A 134 5.79 -9.55 -3.71
CA GLU A 134 6.67 -10.62 -4.19
C GLU A 134 6.48 -11.92 -3.37
N ALA A 135 6.19 -11.84 -2.07
CA ALA A 135 5.81 -13.01 -1.27
C ALA A 135 4.52 -13.66 -1.80
N ILE A 136 3.48 -12.89 -2.08
CA ILE A 136 2.22 -13.38 -2.67
C ILE A 136 2.49 -14.16 -3.96
N LYS A 137 3.38 -13.69 -4.82
CA LYS A 137 3.70 -14.31 -6.11
C LYS A 137 4.44 -15.63 -6.00
N THR A 138 5.17 -15.88 -4.91
CA THR A 138 5.88 -17.14 -4.67
C THR A 138 4.96 -18.22 -4.11
N MET A 139 3.82 -17.82 -3.53
CA MET A 139 2.91 -18.74 -2.84
C MET A 139 1.96 -19.46 -3.80
N LYS A 140 1.64 -20.70 -3.46
CA LYS A 140 0.55 -21.43 -4.11
C LYS A 140 -0.80 -20.91 -3.64
N GLN A 141 -1.84 -21.17 -4.45
CA GLN A 141 -3.20 -20.77 -4.14
C GLN A 141 -3.70 -21.28 -2.78
N GLU A 142 -3.37 -22.55 -2.45
CA GLU A 142 -3.73 -23.21 -1.18
C GLU A 142 -3.07 -22.56 0.03
N ASP A 143 -1.88 -21.99 -0.14
CA ASP A 143 -1.13 -21.30 0.89
C ASP A 143 -1.66 -19.88 1.08
N LEU A 144 -2.04 -19.20 -0.02
CA LEU A 144 -2.69 -17.89 0.02
C LEU A 144 -4.03 -17.93 0.76
N ASP A 145 -4.78 -19.03 0.65
CA ASP A 145 -6.05 -19.22 1.37
C ASP A 145 -5.88 -19.27 2.90
N LYS A 146 -4.69 -19.66 3.36
CA LYS A 146 -4.31 -19.77 4.78
C LYS A 146 -3.46 -18.61 5.26
N ALA A 147 -3.07 -17.69 4.36
CA ALA A 147 -2.21 -16.56 4.69
C ALA A 147 -3.00 -15.33 5.11
N THR A 148 -2.41 -14.56 6.01
CA THR A 148 -2.83 -13.20 6.33
C THR A 148 -1.59 -12.30 6.30
N PHE A 149 -1.64 -11.27 5.47
CA PHE A 149 -0.52 -10.35 5.28
C PHE A 149 -0.64 -9.17 6.22
N TYR A 150 0.47 -8.76 6.81
CA TYR A 150 0.57 -7.61 7.70
C TYR A 150 1.65 -6.68 7.16
N GLY A 151 1.28 -5.45 6.83
CA GLY A 151 2.22 -4.37 6.52
C GLY A 151 2.14 -3.29 7.58
N GLN A 152 3.26 -2.72 7.98
CA GLN A 152 3.27 -1.55 8.84
C GLN A 152 4.24 -0.51 8.30
N ASP A 153 3.84 0.75 8.33
CA ASP A 153 4.70 1.88 7.96
C ASP A 153 4.28 3.14 8.73
N ILE A 154 5.21 4.04 8.94
CA ILE A 154 4.94 5.34 9.57
C ILE A 154 4.26 6.30 8.59
N ASP A 155 4.58 6.20 7.30
CA ASP A 155 4.04 7.06 6.25
C ASP A 155 2.68 6.55 5.77
N LEU A 156 1.65 7.39 5.92
CA LEU A 156 0.28 7.05 5.54
C LEU A 156 0.13 6.77 4.03
N THR A 157 0.91 7.44 3.17
CA THR A 157 0.88 7.19 1.72
C THR A 157 1.39 5.78 1.42
N CYS A 158 2.47 5.35 2.09
CA CYS A 158 3.00 4.00 2.01
C CYS A 158 1.96 2.97 2.45
N VAL A 159 1.33 3.20 3.59
CA VAL A 159 0.26 2.34 4.11
C VAL A 159 -0.90 2.19 3.13
N LYS A 160 -1.35 3.29 2.53
CA LYS A 160 -2.42 3.27 1.52
C LYS A 160 -2.02 2.51 0.26
N MET A 161 -0.79 2.72 -0.26
CA MET A 161 -0.27 1.96 -1.41
C MET A 161 -0.22 0.46 -1.12
N THR A 162 0.32 0.08 0.04
CA THR A 162 0.37 -1.33 0.46
C THR A 162 -1.03 -1.93 0.57
N ALA A 163 -1.98 -1.21 1.18
CA ALA A 163 -3.36 -1.68 1.32
C ALA A 163 -4.05 -1.87 -0.03
N LEU A 164 -3.85 -0.94 -0.98
CA LEU A 164 -4.35 -1.06 -2.34
C LEU A 164 -3.69 -2.24 -3.08
N ASN A 165 -2.38 -2.43 -2.94
CA ASN A 165 -1.69 -3.57 -3.52
C ASN A 165 -2.27 -4.90 -3.00
N LEU A 166 -2.42 -5.07 -1.67
CA LEU A 166 -3.04 -6.28 -1.11
C LEU A 166 -4.47 -6.49 -1.61
N CYS A 167 -5.25 -5.41 -1.75
CA CYS A 167 -6.59 -5.46 -2.31
C CYS A 167 -6.56 -5.92 -3.79
N PHE A 168 -5.71 -5.34 -4.62
CA PHE A 168 -5.60 -5.70 -6.04
C PHE A 168 -5.07 -7.12 -6.27
N PHE A 169 -4.18 -7.59 -5.39
CA PHE A 169 -3.72 -8.99 -5.39
C PHE A 169 -4.73 -9.95 -4.76
N ASN A 170 -5.88 -9.44 -4.30
CA ASN A 170 -6.98 -10.23 -3.74
C ASN A 170 -6.54 -11.17 -2.61
N VAL A 171 -5.92 -10.61 -1.58
CA VAL A 171 -5.45 -11.35 -0.41
C VAL A 171 -6.00 -10.77 0.89
N ASN A 172 -6.06 -11.60 1.93
CA ASN A 172 -6.41 -11.16 3.28
C ASN A 172 -5.23 -10.45 3.93
N GLY A 173 -5.45 -9.28 4.50
CA GLY A 173 -4.38 -8.56 5.17
C GLY A 173 -4.84 -7.40 6.02
N TYR A 174 -3.88 -6.87 6.77
CA TYR A 174 -4.01 -5.66 7.57
C TYR A 174 -2.79 -4.77 7.31
N VAL A 175 -3.03 -3.50 7.03
CA VAL A 175 -1.95 -2.53 6.85
C VAL A 175 -2.10 -1.43 7.88
N ILE A 176 -1.07 -1.26 8.69
CA ILE A 176 -1.08 -0.46 9.90
C ILE A 176 -0.23 0.80 9.70
N GLN A 177 -0.79 1.96 10.01
CA GLN A 177 -0.05 3.20 10.10
C GLN A 177 0.44 3.39 11.54
N GLY A 178 1.75 3.48 11.72
CA GLY A 178 2.36 3.72 13.01
C GLY A 178 3.83 3.33 13.04
N ASN A 179 4.53 3.80 14.08
CA ASN A 179 5.91 3.46 14.30
C ASN A 179 6.00 2.03 14.87
N THR A 180 6.60 1.12 14.11
CA THR A 180 6.74 -0.30 14.48
C THR A 180 7.60 -0.46 15.73
N LEU A 181 8.67 0.30 15.88
CA LEU A 181 9.57 0.22 17.03
C LEU A 181 8.88 0.69 18.33
N ALA A 182 7.94 1.64 18.22
CA ALA A 182 7.13 2.11 19.32
C ALA A 182 5.82 1.33 19.49
N MET A 183 5.60 0.28 18.70
CA MET A 183 4.36 -0.51 18.64
C MET A 183 3.10 0.35 18.44
N GLU A 184 3.21 1.46 17.71
CA GLU A 184 2.09 2.33 17.43
C GLU A 184 1.15 1.71 16.41
N CYS A 185 -0.14 1.92 16.63
CA CYS A 185 -1.22 1.50 15.74
C CYS A 185 -2.25 2.63 15.67
N ASN A 186 -2.06 3.56 14.72
CA ASN A 186 -2.89 4.76 14.60
C ASN A 186 -4.08 4.54 13.66
N LYS A 187 -3.83 3.96 12.47
CA LYS A 187 -4.83 3.58 11.48
C LYS A 187 -4.58 2.17 10.98
N VAL A 188 -5.65 1.49 10.61
CA VAL A 188 -5.58 0.13 10.05
C VAL A 188 -6.50 0.02 8.86
N TYR A 189 -5.97 -0.43 7.74
CA TYR A 189 -6.75 -0.88 6.59
C TYR A 189 -6.78 -2.40 6.57
N GLN A 190 -7.98 -2.96 6.50
CA GLN A 190 -8.19 -4.39 6.33
C GLN A 190 -8.50 -4.69 4.88
N THR A 191 -7.82 -5.66 4.29
CA THR A 191 -8.15 -6.23 3.00
C THR A 191 -8.77 -7.61 3.15
N GLY A 192 -9.71 -7.92 2.27
CA GLY A 192 -10.40 -9.20 2.26
C GLY A 192 -10.38 -9.81 0.87
N ARG A 193 -10.21 -11.13 0.82
CA ARG A 193 -10.24 -11.91 -0.40
C ARG A 193 -11.65 -12.36 -0.73
N SER A 194 -12.05 -12.28 -2.00
CA SER A 194 -13.31 -12.85 -2.47
C SER A 194 -13.24 -13.32 -3.93
N ILE A 195 -14.25 -14.07 -4.36
CA ILE A 195 -14.41 -14.50 -5.77
C ILE A 195 -14.70 -13.33 -6.72
N TYR A 196 -15.12 -12.19 -6.19
CA TYR A 196 -15.42 -10.97 -6.96
C TYR A 196 -14.23 -10.00 -7.03
N GLY A 197 -13.12 -10.32 -6.37
CA GLY A 197 -11.94 -9.47 -6.22
C GLY A 197 -11.71 -9.04 -4.77
N GLY A 198 -10.62 -8.36 -4.53
CA GLY A 198 -10.27 -7.87 -3.20
C GLY A 198 -11.20 -6.77 -2.71
N SER A 199 -11.45 -6.75 -1.41
CA SER A 199 -12.13 -5.66 -0.70
C SER A 199 -11.16 -4.93 0.21
N ILE A 200 -11.47 -3.67 0.55
CA ILE A 200 -10.65 -2.86 1.45
C ILE A 200 -11.57 -1.98 2.31
N ARG A 201 -11.23 -1.86 3.60
CA ARG A 201 -11.91 -0.96 4.52
C ARG A 201 -10.96 -0.43 5.58
N GLU A 202 -11.21 0.76 6.08
CA GLU A 202 -10.54 1.29 7.29
C GLU A 202 -11.24 0.74 8.54
N LEU A 203 -10.48 0.26 9.52
CA LEU A 203 -11.03 -0.14 10.81
C LEU A 203 -11.21 1.10 11.68
N CYS A 204 -12.41 1.28 12.23
CA CYS A 204 -12.77 2.41 13.08
C CYS A 204 -13.44 1.95 14.37
N GLY A 205 -13.43 2.81 15.41
CA GLY A 205 -14.15 2.57 16.65
C GLY A 205 -13.79 1.23 17.31
N GLU A 206 -14.80 0.45 17.69
CA GLU A 206 -14.62 -0.84 18.39
C GLU A 206 -13.80 -1.85 17.58
N GLN A 207 -13.88 -1.84 16.23
CA GLN A 207 -13.12 -2.76 15.40
C GLN A 207 -11.62 -2.46 15.47
N LEU A 208 -11.24 -1.18 15.48
CA LEU A 208 -9.85 -0.76 15.61
C LEU A 208 -9.30 -1.14 17.00
N GLU A 209 -10.07 -0.91 18.06
CA GLU A 209 -9.63 -1.25 19.43
C GLU A 209 -9.52 -2.77 19.63
N ALA A 210 -10.44 -3.54 19.08
CA ALA A 210 -10.35 -5.00 19.10
C ALA A 210 -9.10 -5.51 18.32
N PHE A 211 -8.80 -4.88 17.17
CA PHE A 211 -7.59 -5.20 16.42
C PHE A 211 -6.33 -4.88 17.24
N LYS A 212 -6.23 -3.69 17.83
CA LYS A 212 -5.09 -3.29 18.67
C LYS A 212 -4.86 -4.27 19.83
N ALA A 213 -5.93 -4.65 20.52
CA ALA A 213 -5.85 -5.59 21.64
C ALA A 213 -5.33 -6.99 21.24
N SER A 214 -5.48 -7.38 19.97
CA SER A 214 -5.00 -8.68 19.47
C SER A 214 -3.63 -8.61 18.79
N TYR A 215 -3.30 -7.45 18.19
CA TYR A 215 -2.11 -7.27 17.36
C TYR A 215 -0.85 -7.04 18.21
N VAL A 216 -0.90 -6.11 19.15
CA VAL A 216 0.25 -5.76 20.01
C VAL A 216 0.74 -6.96 20.85
N PRO A 217 -0.11 -7.68 21.61
CA PRO A 217 0.33 -8.88 22.32
C PRO A 217 0.85 -9.98 21.40
N GLY A 218 0.35 -10.04 20.16
CA GLY A 218 0.84 -10.99 19.16
C GLY A 218 2.29 -10.72 18.75
N ILE A 219 2.68 -9.45 18.61
CA ILE A 219 4.07 -9.06 18.31
C ILE A 219 4.97 -9.33 19.50
N GLU A 220 4.57 -8.93 20.72
CA GLU A 220 5.32 -9.21 21.95
C GLU A 220 5.60 -10.70 22.11
N LYS A 221 4.63 -11.56 21.82
CA LYS A 221 4.79 -13.00 21.85
C LYS A 221 5.78 -13.50 20.79
N MET A 222 5.69 -13.00 19.55
CA MET A 222 6.63 -13.35 18.48
C MET A 222 8.07 -12.95 18.84
N VAL A 223 8.25 -11.76 19.41
CA VAL A 223 9.55 -11.25 19.88
C VAL A 223 10.10 -12.09 21.03
N SER A 224 9.24 -12.47 21.99
CA SER A 224 9.66 -13.29 23.15
C SER A 224 10.00 -14.75 22.78
N GLU A 225 9.34 -15.28 21.74
CA GLU A 225 9.58 -16.66 21.27
C GLU A 225 10.78 -16.76 20.30
N ASN A 226 11.27 -15.63 19.77
CA ASN A 226 12.42 -15.62 18.85
C ASN A 226 13.52 -14.64 19.32
N PRO A 227 14.50 -15.10 20.09
CA PRO A 227 15.58 -14.27 20.66
C PRO A 227 16.37 -13.48 19.61
N LEU A 228 16.52 -13.99 18.38
CA LEU A 228 17.23 -13.31 17.29
C LEU A 228 16.48 -12.04 16.83
N VAL A 229 15.16 -12.05 16.85
CA VAL A 229 14.35 -10.88 16.53
C VAL A 229 14.43 -9.83 17.64
N ALA A 230 14.45 -10.28 18.90
CA ALA A 230 14.63 -9.39 20.06
C ALA A 230 16.01 -8.70 20.04
N GLU A 231 17.07 -9.40 19.66
CA GLU A 231 18.43 -8.88 19.56
C GLU A 231 18.55 -7.85 18.43
N GLN A 232 18.00 -8.13 17.25
CA GLN A 232 17.95 -7.19 16.12
C GLN A 232 17.18 -5.90 16.44
N ILE A 233 16.06 -6.01 17.16
CA ILE A 233 15.28 -4.83 17.59
C ILE A 233 16.09 -4.03 18.62
N SER A 234 16.79 -4.67 19.57
CA SER A 234 17.60 -3.98 20.58
C SER A 234 18.82 -3.29 19.97
N GLU A 235 19.47 -3.89 18.98
CA GLU A 235 20.59 -3.29 18.26
C GLU A 235 20.16 -2.07 17.43
N GLN A 236 18.99 -2.12 16.80
CA GLN A 236 18.43 -0.96 16.08
C GLN A 236 18.05 0.19 17.02
N LEU A 237 17.54 -0.11 18.21
CA LEU A 237 17.21 0.91 19.23
C LEU A 237 18.43 1.59 19.84
N THR A 238 19.62 0.98 19.80
CA THR A 238 20.88 1.56 20.28
C THR A 238 21.59 2.43 19.23
N LEU A 239 21.12 2.44 17.99
CA LEU A 239 21.66 3.24 16.88
C LEU A 239 20.96 4.59 16.68
N PHE A 240 19.97 4.93 17.51
CA PHE A 240 19.23 6.21 17.55
C PHE A 240 19.29 6.78 18.98
#